data_5ae67f3041ecb1885b81c260d79a6631
#
_entry.id   5ae67f3041ecb1885b81c260d79a6631
#
_cell.length_a   1.000
_cell.length_b   1.000
_cell.length_c   1.000
_cell.angle_alpha   90.00
_cell.angle_beta   90.00
_cell.angle_gamma   90.00
#
_symmetry.space_group_name_H-M   'P 1'
#
loop_
_entity.id
_entity.type
_entity.pdbx_description
1 polymer ?
#
loop_
_entity_poly.entity_id
_entity_poly.type
_entity_poly.pdbx_seq_one_letter_code
_entity_poly.pdbx_strand_id
1 'polypeptide(L)'
;MMAFTGSGTKDDPWVLSTPPGGSQYEMYRDDDVLVCQVGSTRLSYQARCIEDLHEMLKKHGDWMLLGNADEQKPAAPGTVEAWARAEDNPVGGWYGLKKGFRGRFANYVPPVLEALGLAEVEHNARNNRMRAL
;
A
#
# COMPACT_ATOMS: atom_id res chain seq x y z
N MET A 1 -1.07 -17.14 -4.52
CA MET A 1 -1.53 -15.79 -4.91
C MET A 1 -2.85 -15.49 -4.23
N MET A 2 -3.00 -14.31 -3.68
CA MET A 2 -4.26 -13.89 -3.07
C MET A 2 -5.30 -13.62 -4.15
N ALA A 3 -6.51 -14.10 -3.92
CA ALA A 3 -7.62 -13.79 -4.80
C ALA A 3 -8.08 -12.35 -4.62
N PHE A 4 -8.46 -11.72 -5.70
CA PHE A 4 -9.06 -10.40 -5.67
C PHE A 4 -10.13 -10.31 -6.74
N THR A 5 -11.05 -9.35 -6.60
CA THR A 5 -12.08 -9.06 -7.60
C THR A 5 -12.15 -7.55 -7.82
N GLY A 6 -12.81 -7.16 -8.90
CA GLY A 6 -13.04 -5.76 -9.21
C GLY A 6 -12.00 -5.20 -10.17
N SER A 7 -12.33 -4.06 -10.75
CA SER A 7 -11.48 -3.35 -11.70
C SER A 7 -10.82 -2.10 -11.11
N GLY A 8 -11.07 -1.80 -9.84
CA GLY A 8 -10.44 -0.67 -9.15
C GLY A 8 -11.06 0.68 -9.43
N THR A 9 -12.29 0.69 -9.90
CA THR A 9 -13.06 1.91 -10.11
C THR A 9 -14.06 2.11 -8.97
N LYS A 10 -14.60 3.31 -8.85
CA LYS A 10 -15.59 3.62 -7.83
C LYS A 10 -16.82 2.72 -7.92
N ASP A 11 -17.25 2.39 -9.14
CA ASP A 11 -18.41 1.53 -9.37
C ASP A 11 -18.08 0.05 -9.27
N ASP A 12 -16.81 -0.30 -9.33
CA ASP A 12 -16.32 -1.68 -9.26
C ASP A 12 -14.98 -1.74 -8.51
N PRO A 13 -14.98 -1.48 -7.19
CA PRO A 13 -13.75 -1.45 -6.41
C PRO A 13 -13.02 -2.78 -6.42
N TRP A 14 -11.70 -2.74 -6.24
CA TRP A 14 -10.96 -3.96 -5.89
C TRP A 14 -11.41 -4.42 -4.52
N VAL A 15 -11.68 -5.72 -4.37
CA VAL A 15 -11.84 -6.36 -3.07
C VAL A 15 -10.55 -7.11 -2.79
N LEU A 16 -9.81 -6.66 -1.79
CA LEU A 16 -8.46 -7.10 -1.49
C LEU A 16 -8.39 -7.65 -0.07
N SER A 17 -7.31 -8.39 0.20
CA SER A 17 -6.97 -8.83 1.56
C SER A 17 -5.65 -8.24 1.98
N THR A 18 -5.49 -7.94 3.27
CA THR A 18 -4.21 -7.52 3.83
C THR A 18 -3.17 -8.63 3.61
N PRO A 19 -1.86 -8.30 3.56
CA PRO A 19 -0.84 -9.31 3.29
C PRO A 19 -0.91 -10.57 4.15
N PRO A 20 -1.17 -10.51 5.47
CA PRO A 20 -1.35 -11.72 6.27
C PRO A 20 -2.64 -12.48 5.96
N GLY A 21 -3.58 -11.89 5.21
CA GLY A 21 -4.83 -12.54 4.85
C GLY A 21 -5.93 -12.45 5.89
N GLY A 22 -5.74 -11.66 6.95
CA GLY A 22 -6.66 -11.63 8.09
C GLY A 22 -7.87 -10.72 7.92
N SER A 23 -7.84 -9.79 6.97
CA SER A 23 -8.90 -8.81 6.79
C SER A 23 -9.10 -8.49 5.32
N GLN A 24 -10.36 -8.29 4.93
CA GLN A 24 -10.71 -7.82 3.59
C GLN A 24 -11.06 -6.34 3.64
N TYR A 25 -10.82 -5.65 2.53
CA TYR A 25 -11.15 -4.24 2.37
C TYR A 25 -11.37 -3.93 0.90
N GLU A 26 -11.95 -2.77 0.63
CA GLU A 26 -12.17 -2.31 -0.74
C GLU A 26 -11.28 -1.13 -1.06
N MET A 27 -10.86 -1.03 -2.32
CA MET A 27 -10.01 0.05 -2.77
C MET A 27 -10.34 0.43 -4.19
N TYR A 28 -10.33 1.74 -4.49
CA TYR A 28 -10.53 2.20 -5.86
C TYR A 28 -9.77 3.51 -6.09
N ARG A 29 -9.44 3.76 -7.35
CA ARG A 29 -8.76 5.00 -7.76
C ARG A 29 -9.81 5.95 -8.33
N ASP A 30 -9.83 7.17 -7.80
CA ASP A 30 -10.71 8.25 -8.23
C ASP A 30 -9.81 9.45 -8.53
N ASP A 31 -9.44 9.62 -9.80
CA ASP A 31 -8.45 10.62 -10.26
C ASP A 31 -7.15 10.53 -9.46
N ASP A 32 -6.84 11.56 -8.68
CA ASP A 32 -5.59 11.67 -7.92
C ASP A 32 -5.67 11.01 -6.54
N VAL A 33 -6.80 10.39 -6.22
CA VAL A 33 -7.04 9.83 -4.89
C VAL A 33 -7.21 8.31 -4.99
N LEU A 34 -6.52 7.59 -4.12
CA LEU A 34 -6.71 6.17 -3.90
C LEU A 34 -7.54 6.03 -2.62
N VAL A 35 -8.77 5.58 -2.76
CA VAL A 35 -9.71 5.46 -1.64
C VAL A 35 -9.70 4.03 -1.11
N CYS A 36 -9.57 3.90 0.20
CA CYS A 36 -9.53 2.62 0.91
C CYS A 36 -10.68 2.56 1.90
N GLN A 37 -11.57 1.59 1.76
CA GLN A 37 -12.71 1.40 2.65
C GLN A 37 -12.47 0.15 3.49
N VAL A 38 -12.24 0.34 4.79
CA VAL A 38 -12.00 -0.73 5.75
C VAL A 38 -13.15 -0.69 6.75
N GLY A 39 -14.11 -1.60 6.59
CA GLY A 39 -15.33 -1.57 7.39
C GLY A 39 -16.05 -0.25 7.19
N SER A 40 -16.29 0.48 8.28
CA SER A 40 -16.91 1.81 8.24
C SER A 40 -15.90 2.96 8.10
N THR A 41 -14.60 2.64 8.05
CA THR A 41 -13.54 3.65 8.00
C THR A 41 -13.08 3.87 6.56
N ARG A 42 -13.06 5.13 6.13
CA ARG A 42 -12.53 5.51 4.81
C ARG A 42 -11.19 6.20 4.97
N LEU A 43 -10.18 5.65 4.29
CA LEU A 43 -8.84 6.21 4.23
C LEU A 43 -8.58 6.69 2.81
N SER A 44 -7.72 7.69 2.67
CA SER A 44 -7.38 8.24 1.35
C SER A 44 -5.89 8.48 1.25
N TYR A 45 -5.33 8.02 0.13
CA TYR A 45 -3.92 8.22 -0.22
C TYR A 45 -3.84 8.98 -1.53
N GLN A 46 -2.71 9.64 -1.76
CA GLN A 46 -2.42 10.17 -3.10
C GLN A 46 -2.27 8.98 -4.05
N ALA A 47 -3.03 8.97 -5.15
CA ALA A 47 -3.09 7.81 -6.04
C ALA A 47 -1.75 7.49 -6.68
N ARG A 48 -0.88 8.50 -6.86
CA ARG A 48 0.47 8.29 -7.40
C ARG A 48 1.32 7.34 -6.56
N CYS A 49 0.89 7.00 -5.35
CA CYS A 49 1.63 6.06 -4.51
C CYS A 49 1.82 4.70 -5.20
N ILE A 50 0.91 4.32 -6.08
CA ILE A 50 1.00 3.06 -6.84
C ILE A 50 2.24 3.11 -7.74
N GLU A 51 2.37 4.14 -8.58
CA GLU A 51 3.48 4.30 -9.51
C GLU A 51 4.78 4.58 -8.78
N ASP A 52 4.72 5.42 -7.74
CA ASP A 52 5.91 5.79 -6.96
C ASP A 52 6.48 4.58 -6.22
N LEU A 53 5.63 3.75 -5.61
CA LEU A 53 6.07 2.53 -4.93
C LEU A 53 6.69 1.56 -5.93
N HIS A 54 6.07 1.36 -7.08
CA HIS A 54 6.58 0.48 -8.11
C HIS A 54 7.98 0.94 -8.58
N GLU A 55 8.16 2.24 -8.83
CA GLU A 55 9.45 2.80 -9.23
C GLU A 55 10.52 2.59 -8.15
N MET A 56 10.18 2.84 -6.89
CA MET A 56 11.11 2.64 -5.78
C MET A 56 11.54 1.19 -5.69
N LEU A 57 10.60 0.26 -5.81
CA LEU A 57 10.90 -1.18 -5.74
C LEU A 57 11.75 -1.64 -6.90
N LYS A 58 11.53 -1.10 -8.09
CA LYS A 58 12.38 -1.41 -9.27
C LYS A 58 13.82 -0.97 -9.03
N LYS A 59 14.02 0.21 -8.47
CA LYS A 59 15.36 0.73 -8.15
C LYS A 59 16.02 -0.08 -7.03
N HIS A 60 15.23 -0.53 -6.06
CA HIS A 60 15.74 -1.36 -4.98
C HIS A 60 16.24 -2.72 -5.50
N GLY A 61 15.52 -3.30 -6.44
CA GLY A 61 15.96 -4.50 -7.17
C GLY A 61 15.93 -5.79 -6.38
N ASP A 62 15.28 -5.83 -5.22
CA ASP A 62 15.23 -6.98 -4.35
C ASP A 62 14.00 -6.89 -3.45
N TRP A 63 13.78 -7.91 -2.65
CA TRP A 63 12.73 -7.93 -1.64
C TRP A 63 12.93 -6.82 -0.62
N MET A 64 11.82 -6.20 -0.22
CA MET A 64 11.80 -5.18 0.82
C MET A 64 10.72 -5.52 1.83
N LEU A 65 11.07 -5.48 3.12
CA LEU A 65 10.10 -5.68 4.19
C LEU A 65 9.01 -4.60 4.12
N LEU A 66 7.77 -4.99 4.38
CA LEU A 66 6.65 -4.06 4.39
C LEU A 66 6.72 -3.10 5.58
N GLY A 67 7.01 -3.63 6.77
CA GLY A 67 7.18 -2.81 7.96
C GLY A 67 5.93 -2.07 8.42
N ASN A 68 4.76 -2.65 8.21
CA ASN A 68 3.48 -2.03 8.53
C ASN A 68 3.46 -1.48 9.97
N ALA A 69 3.06 -0.22 10.10
CA ALA A 69 2.90 0.44 11.40
C ALA A 69 1.79 1.49 11.30
N ASP A 70 1.10 1.76 12.42
CA ASP A 70 0.09 2.81 12.44
C ASP A 70 0.75 4.20 12.57
N GLU A 71 -0.05 5.26 12.55
CA GLU A 71 0.44 6.65 12.56
C GLU A 71 1.19 7.01 13.84
N GLN A 72 0.89 6.32 14.93
CA GLN A 72 1.44 6.64 16.23
C GLN A 72 2.75 5.92 16.52
N LYS A 73 3.13 4.97 15.68
CA LYS A 73 4.35 4.18 15.88
C LYS A 73 5.34 4.48 14.77
N PRO A 74 6.64 4.54 15.11
CA PRO A 74 7.66 4.73 14.08
C PRO A 74 7.73 3.49 13.17
N ALA A 75 7.99 3.72 11.90
CA ALA A 75 8.26 2.64 10.96
C ALA A 75 9.73 2.25 11.03
N ALA A 76 10.01 0.96 10.94
CA ALA A 76 11.39 0.48 10.93
C ALA A 76 12.12 0.96 9.67
N PRO A 77 13.38 1.42 9.79
CA PRO A 77 14.14 1.86 8.62
C PRO A 77 14.28 0.75 7.56
N GLY A 78 14.33 1.15 6.29
CA GLY A 78 14.50 0.21 5.19
C GLY A 78 13.26 -0.59 4.83
N THR A 79 12.08 -0.15 5.27
CA THR A 79 10.82 -0.82 4.97
C THR A 79 9.96 0.04 4.04
N VAL A 80 8.96 -0.58 3.43
CA VAL A 80 7.98 0.12 2.59
C VAL A 80 7.25 1.20 3.41
N GLU A 81 6.86 0.87 4.63
CA GLU A 81 6.15 1.84 5.50
C GLU A 81 7.03 3.06 5.79
N ALA A 82 8.31 2.86 6.08
CA ALA A 82 9.25 3.96 6.34
C ALA A 82 9.42 4.83 5.09
N TRP A 83 9.56 4.22 3.92
CA TRP A 83 9.63 4.97 2.66
C TRP A 83 8.38 5.81 2.44
N ALA A 84 7.20 5.26 2.73
CA ALA A 84 5.93 5.95 2.52
C ALA A 84 5.75 7.18 3.42
N ARG A 85 6.58 7.35 4.44
CA ARG A 85 6.57 8.49 5.37
C ARG A 85 7.81 9.38 5.24
N ALA A 86 8.79 8.96 4.44
CA ALA A 86 10.09 9.62 4.40
C ALA A 86 10.02 10.96 3.67
N GLU A 87 10.72 11.97 4.18
CA GLU A 87 10.76 13.30 3.59
C GLU A 87 11.41 13.31 2.20
N ASP A 88 12.24 12.32 1.90
CA ASP A 88 12.92 12.21 0.62
C ASP A 88 12.20 11.33 -0.40
N ASN A 89 10.96 10.91 -0.12
CA ASN A 89 10.15 10.22 -1.11
C ASN A 89 9.53 11.22 -2.11
N PRO A 90 8.93 10.75 -3.21
CA PRO A 90 8.45 11.64 -4.27
C PRO A 90 7.45 12.71 -3.86
N VAL A 91 6.71 12.52 -2.77
CA VAL A 91 5.74 13.52 -2.29
C VAL A 91 6.25 14.30 -1.08
N GLY A 92 7.47 14.01 -0.61
CA GLY A 92 8.08 14.71 0.51
C GLY A 92 7.54 14.31 1.87
N GLY A 93 6.97 13.12 2.01
CA GLY A 93 6.44 12.63 3.26
C GLY A 93 5.26 11.68 3.09
N TRP A 94 4.33 11.73 4.00
CA TRP A 94 3.18 10.83 4.05
C TRP A 94 2.29 10.94 2.81
N TYR A 95 1.85 9.80 2.31
CA TYR A 95 0.95 9.74 1.15
C TYR A 95 -0.51 9.99 1.51
N GLY A 96 -0.87 10.00 2.79
CA GLY A 96 -2.22 10.36 3.19
C GLY A 96 -2.55 11.80 2.82
N LEU A 97 -3.81 12.09 2.54
CA LEU A 97 -4.24 13.43 2.14
C LEU A 97 -4.21 14.42 3.30
N LYS A 98 -4.00 13.92 4.52
CA LYS A 98 -3.89 14.73 5.72
C LYS A 98 -2.47 14.58 6.26
N LYS A 99 -1.80 15.71 6.54
CA LYS A 99 -0.42 15.70 7.05
C LYS A 99 -0.33 14.80 8.31
N GLY A 100 0.69 13.95 8.38
CA GLY A 100 0.87 13.00 9.47
C GLY A 100 -0.05 11.80 9.39
N PHE A 101 -0.69 11.59 8.26
CA PHE A 101 -1.54 10.47 7.92
C PHE A 101 -1.15 9.99 6.52
N ARG A 102 -1.28 8.78 6.12
CA ARG A 102 -1.87 7.60 6.70
C ARG A 102 -0.78 6.59 7.02
N GLY A 103 -0.76 6.09 8.23
CA GLY A 103 -0.06 4.88 8.56
C GLY A 103 -0.75 3.67 7.96
N ARG A 104 -0.15 2.50 8.16
CA ARG A 104 -0.61 1.25 7.59
C ARG A 104 -0.61 1.24 6.06
N PHE A 105 0.19 2.13 5.45
CA PHE A 105 0.37 2.17 4.01
C PHE A 105 0.76 0.78 3.49
N ALA A 106 1.73 0.15 4.15
CA ALA A 106 2.23 -1.17 3.75
C ALA A 106 1.24 -2.31 4.02
N ASN A 107 0.11 -2.00 4.66
CA ASN A 107 -0.96 -2.97 4.87
C ASN A 107 -1.97 -2.96 3.72
N TYR A 108 -2.25 -1.78 3.16
CA TYR A 108 -3.33 -1.60 2.20
C TYR A 108 -2.88 -1.36 0.76
N VAL A 109 -1.73 -0.74 0.53
CA VAL A 109 -1.29 -0.40 -0.83
C VAL A 109 -0.59 -1.56 -1.55
N PRO A 110 0.30 -2.36 -0.92
CA PRO A 110 0.95 -3.46 -1.63
C PRO A 110 0.00 -4.42 -2.34
N PRO A 111 -1.15 -4.83 -1.76
CA PRO A 111 -2.08 -5.70 -2.48
C PRO A 111 -2.63 -5.09 -3.78
N VAL A 112 -2.67 -3.77 -3.91
CA VAL A 112 -3.07 -3.11 -5.17
C VAL A 112 -2.03 -3.39 -6.26
N LEU A 113 -0.75 -3.26 -5.94
CA LEU A 113 0.33 -3.56 -6.89
C LEU A 113 0.31 -5.04 -7.28
N GLU A 114 0.04 -5.92 -6.34
CA GLU A 114 -0.10 -7.35 -6.63
C GLU A 114 -1.27 -7.60 -7.59
N ALA A 115 -2.42 -6.99 -7.34
CA ALA A 115 -3.60 -7.12 -8.20
C ALA A 115 -3.34 -6.61 -9.61
N LEU A 116 -2.52 -5.56 -9.75
CA LEU A 116 -2.16 -4.98 -11.04
C LEU A 116 -1.01 -5.74 -11.74
N GLY A 117 -0.44 -6.75 -11.11
CA GLY A 117 0.69 -7.49 -11.67
C GLY A 117 2.01 -6.74 -11.66
N LEU A 118 2.14 -5.71 -10.81
CA LEU A 118 3.32 -4.86 -10.72
C LEU A 118 4.33 -5.34 -9.67
N ALA A 119 3.90 -6.19 -8.74
CA ALA A 119 4.73 -6.63 -7.63
C ALA A 119 4.33 -8.02 -7.15
N GLU A 120 5.31 -8.72 -6.56
CA GLU A 120 5.03 -9.90 -5.75
C GLU A 120 4.95 -9.46 -4.29
N VAL A 121 3.99 -10.00 -3.54
CA VAL A 121 3.80 -9.73 -2.12
C VAL A 121 3.72 -11.05 -1.38
N GLU A 122 4.47 -11.19 -0.28
CA GLU A 122 4.38 -12.37 0.58
C GLU A 122 3.12 -12.33 1.42
N HIS A 123 2.59 -13.50 1.75
CA HIS A 123 1.35 -13.67 2.52
C HIS A 123 1.55 -14.58 3.71
N ASN A 124 2.58 -14.30 4.50
CA ASN A 124 2.84 -14.98 5.76
C ASN A 124 2.06 -14.30 6.88
N ALA A 125 2.05 -14.89 8.07
CA ALA A 125 1.38 -14.31 9.22
C ALA A 125 2.02 -12.97 9.64
N ARG A 126 3.33 -12.80 9.41
CA ARG A 126 4.08 -11.60 9.76
C ARG A 126 5.36 -11.51 8.94
N ASN A 127 6.02 -10.34 8.98
CA ASN A 127 7.31 -10.09 8.33
C ASN A 127 7.27 -10.29 6.83
N ASN A 128 6.18 -9.88 6.21
CA ASN A 128 6.01 -9.99 4.77
C ASN A 128 6.88 -8.98 4.02
N ARG A 129 7.30 -9.39 2.82
CA ARG A 129 8.12 -8.57 1.94
C ARG A 129 7.42 -8.43 0.59
N MET A 130 7.86 -7.47 -0.19
CA MET A 130 7.42 -7.32 -1.58
C MET A 130 8.60 -6.97 -2.48
N ARG A 131 8.43 -7.19 -3.78
CA ARG A 131 9.40 -6.79 -4.80
C ARG A 131 8.70 -6.45 -6.10
N ALA A 132 9.33 -5.62 -6.92
CA ALA A 132 8.80 -5.28 -8.23
C ALA A 132 8.90 -6.47 -9.19
N LEU A 133 7.92 -6.54 -10.06
CA LEU A 133 7.94 -7.44 -11.22
C LEU A 133 8.38 -6.69 -12.46
#